data_87784241c5442c5c0dff64d99450d278
#
_entry.id   87784241c5442c5c0dff64d99450d278
#
_cell.length_a   1.000
_cell.length_b   1.000
_cell.length_c   1.000
_cell.angle_alpha   90.00
_cell.angle_beta   90.00
_cell.angle_gamma   90.00
#
_symmetry.space_group_name_H-M   'P 1'
#
loop_
_entity.id
_entity.type
_entity.pdbx_description
1 polymer ?
#
loop_
_entity_poly.entity_id
_entity_poly.type
_entity_poly.pdbx_seq_one_letter_code
_entity_poly.pdbx_strand_id
1 'polypeptide(L)'
;MSPDRIRTRGVLAAAALLALAASTLGAADAGASTARRAAAPQTRQIASSTLGADYRVTLTALRSTGDAYAASVRMQVYRHSGGAWKESDRVTVGAVNGWFWYPLTGSGAVCRFSTAGTEPAPITVSLLLTPSLGCSEPAHYVVSHGKVHAR
;
A
#
# COMPACT_ATOMS: atom_id res chain seq x y z
N MET A 1 43.54 -34.57 -21.14
CA MET A 1 44.68 -33.75 -21.59
C MET A 1 44.47 -32.34 -21.02
N SER A 2 45.17 -32.04 -19.94
CA SER A 2 45.51 -30.67 -19.48
C SER A 2 46.76 -30.24 -20.25
N PRO A 3 47.30 -29.03 -20.17
CA PRO A 3 47.13 -27.90 -19.24
C PRO A 3 46.95 -26.55 -19.99
N ASP A 4 46.92 -25.35 -19.46
CA ASP A 4 47.95 -24.62 -18.75
C ASP A 4 47.44 -23.34 -18.10
N ARG A 5 48.03 -23.11 -16.99
CA ARG A 5 48.17 -21.94 -16.16
C ARG A 5 48.85 -20.76 -16.88
N ILE A 6 48.44 -19.52 -16.59
CA ILE A 6 49.40 -18.42 -16.40
C ILE A 6 48.95 -17.49 -15.28
N ARG A 7 49.76 -17.43 -14.24
CA ARG A 7 49.79 -16.41 -13.19
C ARG A 7 50.54 -15.19 -13.72
N THR A 8 50.08 -14.00 -13.39
CA THR A 8 51.00 -12.85 -13.31
C THR A 8 50.69 -12.03 -12.08
N ARG A 9 51.64 -12.00 -11.19
CA ARG A 9 51.78 -11.10 -10.04
C ARG A 9 52.38 -9.78 -10.57
N GLY A 10 51.93 -8.67 -10.05
CA GLY A 10 52.51 -7.35 -10.25
C GLY A 10 52.31 -6.50 -9.01
N VAL A 11 53.43 -6.15 -8.46
CA VAL A 11 53.77 -5.67 -7.13
C VAL A 11 54.00 -4.16 -7.19
N LEU A 12 53.55 -3.43 -6.10
CA LEU A 12 54.10 -2.20 -5.51
C LEU A 12 54.18 -0.90 -6.35
N ALA A 13 53.61 0.18 -5.80
CA ALA A 13 54.41 1.32 -5.32
C ALA A 13 53.55 2.29 -4.50
N ALA A 14 54.04 2.59 -3.32
CA ALA A 14 53.61 3.63 -2.44
C ALA A 14 54.14 4.99 -2.91
N ALA A 15 53.35 6.05 -2.76
CA ALA A 15 53.85 7.40 -2.66
C ALA A 15 52.93 8.22 -1.75
N ALA A 16 53.45 8.53 -0.57
CA ALA A 16 52.88 9.49 0.36
C ALA A 16 53.25 10.90 -0.10
N LEU A 17 52.30 11.79 -0.13
CA LEU A 17 52.53 13.23 -0.11
C LEU A 17 51.56 13.90 0.86
N LEU A 18 52.13 14.32 1.98
CA LEU A 18 51.57 15.27 2.92
C LEU A 18 51.47 16.64 2.24
N ALA A 19 50.29 17.22 2.21
CA ALA A 19 50.12 18.63 2.05
C ALA A 19 49.16 19.12 3.16
N LEU A 20 49.74 19.75 4.20
CA LEU A 20 49.02 20.63 5.12
C LEU A 20 48.59 21.88 4.33
N ALA A 21 47.31 22.15 4.32
CA ALA A 21 46.82 23.47 4.09
C ALA A 21 45.68 23.72 5.12
N ALA A 22 46.02 24.55 6.08
CA ALA A 22 45.06 25.17 6.99
C ALA A 22 44.14 26.10 6.20
N SER A 23 42.91 26.15 6.59
CA SER A 23 42.20 27.40 6.77
C SER A 23 40.73 27.35 6.46
N THR A 24 40.15 28.00 7.31
CA THR A 24 38.89 28.79 7.33
C THR A 24 37.67 28.03 7.84
N LEU A 25 37.44 28.30 9.12
CA LEU A 25 36.13 28.26 9.75
C LEU A 25 35.14 29.11 8.93
N GLY A 26 34.38 28.45 8.12
CA GLY A 26 33.13 28.93 7.59
C GLY A 26 32.02 28.14 8.25
N ALA A 27 31.44 28.69 9.31
CA ALA A 27 30.20 28.19 9.86
C ALA A 27 29.11 28.42 8.82
N ALA A 28 28.94 27.49 7.87
CA ALA A 28 27.72 27.37 7.11
C ALA A 28 26.73 26.66 8.03
N ASP A 29 25.78 27.43 8.60
CA ASP A 29 24.53 26.92 9.10
C ASP A 29 23.86 26.12 7.97
N ALA A 30 24.23 24.87 7.85
CA ALA A 30 23.43 23.90 7.14
C ALA A 30 22.17 23.68 7.97
N GLY A 31 21.19 24.55 7.79
CA GLY A 31 19.83 24.34 8.19
C GLY A 31 19.40 23.01 7.63
N ALA A 32 19.62 21.94 8.34
CA ALA A 32 19.06 20.64 8.06
C ALA A 32 17.54 20.79 8.18
N SER A 33 16.90 21.16 7.09
CA SER A 33 15.48 20.96 6.89
C SER A 33 15.22 19.48 7.01
N THR A 34 15.04 18.99 8.23
CA THR A 34 14.42 17.70 8.45
C THR A 34 13.00 17.82 7.94
N ALA A 35 12.84 17.64 6.63
CA ALA A 35 11.55 17.40 6.05
C ALA A 35 10.97 16.22 6.81
N ARG A 36 10.08 16.52 7.75
CA ARG A 36 9.36 15.52 8.54
C ARG A 36 8.59 14.69 7.54
N ARG A 37 9.19 13.55 7.14
CA ARG A 37 8.57 12.60 6.25
C ARG A 37 7.26 12.22 6.91
N ALA A 38 6.14 12.68 6.35
CA ALA A 38 4.82 12.33 6.86
C ALA A 38 4.77 10.81 6.97
N ALA A 39 4.53 10.29 8.17
CA ALA A 39 4.43 8.87 8.38
C ALA A 39 3.34 8.33 7.44
N ALA A 40 3.67 7.26 6.71
CA ALA A 40 2.68 6.62 5.86
C ALA A 40 1.46 6.21 6.72
N PRO A 41 0.24 6.44 6.24
CA PRO A 41 -0.96 6.10 7.01
C PRO A 41 -0.95 4.61 7.33
N GLN A 42 -1.34 4.27 8.55
CA GLN A 42 -1.54 2.86 8.92
C GLN A 42 -2.61 2.26 8.04
N THR A 43 -2.35 1.07 7.52
CA THR A 43 -3.29 0.36 6.66
C THR A 43 -3.52 -1.05 7.18
N ARG A 44 -4.75 -1.56 7.00
CA ARG A 44 -5.11 -2.94 7.31
C ARG A 44 -6.04 -3.49 6.25
N GLN A 45 -5.66 -4.60 5.62
CA GLN A 45 -6.61 -5.34 4.78
C GLN A 45 -7.68 -5.98 5.68
N ILE A 46 -8.94 -5.69 5.42
CA ILE A 46 -10.08 -6.14 6.22
C ILE A 46 -10.91 -7.22 5.51
N ALA A 47 -10.83 -7.31 4.18
CA ALA A 47 -11.43 -8.38 3.40
C ALA A 47 -10.68 -8.62 2.10
N SER A 48 -10.84 -9.82 1.55
CA SER A 48 -10.38 -10.18 0.20
C SER A 48 -11.30 -11.25 -0.39
N SER A 49 -11.59 -11.14 -1.67
CA SER A 49 -12.34 -12.12 -2.45
C SER A 49 -11.72 -12.29 -3.83
N THR A 50 -11.74 -13.50 -4.35
CA THR A 50 -11.30 -13.79 -5.72
C THR A 50 -12.54 -14.01 -6.57
N LEU A 51 -12.61 -13.34 -7.72
CA LEU A 51 -13.69 -13.42 -8.70
C LEU A 51 -13.21 -14.26 -9.89
N GLY A 52 -13.59 -15.52 -9.92
CA GLY A 52 -13.03 -16.46 -10.89
C GLY A 52 -11.51 -16.58 -10.77
N ALA A 53 -10.83 -16.76 -11.90
CA ALA A 53 -9.37 -16.82 -11.98
C ALA A 53 -8.74 -15.45 -12.28
N ASP A 54 -9.54 -14.46 -12.69
CA ASP A 54 -9.05 -13.25 -13.37
C ASP A 54 -8.95 -12.04 -12.47
N TYR A 55 -9.79 -11.97 -11.42
CA TYR A 55 -9.85 -10.81 -10.54
C TYR A 55 -9.74 -11.18 -9.07
N ARG A 56 -9.13 -10.28 -8.32
CA ARG A 56 -9.17 -10.25 -6.85
C ARG A 56 -9.62 -8.87 -6.41
N VAL A 57 -10.53 -8.84 -5.45
CA VAL A 57 -10.98 -7.59 -4.83
C VAL A 57 -10.59 -7.61 -3.36
N THR A 58 -9.99 -6.52 -2.89
CA THR A 58 -9.63 -6.34 -1.48
C THR A 58 -10.28 -5.10 -0.91
N LEU A 59 -10.62 -5.15 0.38
CA LEU A 59 -10.99 -3.99 1.17
C LEU A 59 -9.85 -3.68 2.13
N THR A 60 -9.36 -2.44 2.09
CA THR A 60 -8.26 -1.97 2.94
C THR A 60 -8.71 -0.74 3.72
N ALA A 61 -8.66 -0.83 5.05
CA ALA A 61 -8.82 0.30 5.93
C ALA A 61 -7.54 1.13 5.96
N LEU A 62 -7.67 2.45 5.87
CA LEU A 62 -6.59 3.43 5.92
C LEU A 62 -6.89 4.39 7.07
N ARG A 63 -6.02 4.42 8.07
CA ARG A 63 -6.15 5.35 9.20
C ARG A 63 -5.90 6.79 8.74
N SER A 64 -6.73 7.72 9.17
CA SER A 64 -6.50 9.14 8.91
C SER A 64 -5.21 9.61 9.58
N THR A 65 -4.47 10.48 8.90
CA THR A 65 -3.28 11.13 9.47
C THR A 65 -3.62 12.36 10.31
N GLY A 66 -4.82 12.92 10.14
CA GLY A 66 -5.30 14.09 10.87
C GLY A 66 -6.17 13.75 12.08
N ASP A 67 -6.79 12.57 12.09
CA ASP A 67 -7.64 12.08 13.18
C ASP A 67 -7.37 10.61 13.43
N ALA A 68 -6.86 10.30 14.63
CA ALA A 68 -6.48 8.95 15.01
C ALA A 68 -7.66 7.96 15.11
N TYR A 69 -8.89 8.45 15.20
CA TYR A 69 -10.11 7.65 15.28
C TYR A 69 -10.77 7.46 13.91
N ALA A 70 -10.52 8.36 12.97
CA ALA A 70 -11.11 8.32 11.64
C ALA A 70 -10.34 7.39 10.70
N ALA A 71 -11.07 6.83 9.74
CA ALA A 71 -10.51 5.98 8.69
C ALA A 71 -11.28 6.14 7.37
N SER A 72 -10.60 5.78 6.30
CA SER A 72 -11.21 5.56 4.98
C SER A 72 -11.13 4.08 4.64
N VAL A 73 -12.03 3.61 3.81
CA VAL A 73 -11.95 2.25 3.26
C VAL A 73 -11.76 2.33 1.76
N ARG A 74 -10.76 1.62 1.28
CA ARG A 74 -10.44 1.50 -0.14
C ARG A 74 -10.79 0.11 -0.62
N MET A 75 -11.56 0.03 -1.69
CA MET A 75 -11.73 -1.17 -2.48
C MET A 75 -10.72 -1.14 -3.63
N GLN A 76 -9.95 -2.20 -3.79
CA GLN A 76 -8.94 -2.34 -4.82
C GLN A 76 -9.24 -3.57 -5.65
N VAL A 77 -9.20 -3.42 -6.97
CA VAL A 77 -9.39 -4.50 -7.94
C VAL A 77 -8.03 -4.86 -8.52
N TYR A 78 -7.71 -6.13 -8.51
CA TYR A 78 -6.48 -6.68 -9.11
C TYR A 78 -6.87 -7.62 -10.25
N ARG A 79 -6.11 -7.57 -11.33
CA ARG A 79 -6.18 -8.54 -12.42
C ARG A 79 -5.01 -9.51 -12.33
N HIS A 80 -5.27 -10.77 -12.62
CA HIS A 80 -4.23 -11.77 -12.79
C HIS A 80 -3.61 -11.62 -14.18
N SER A 81 -2.31 -11.37 -14.25
CA SER A 81 -1.59 -11.21 -15.52
C SER A 81 -0.12 -11.62 -15.34
N GLY A 82 0.34 -12.51 -16.22
CA GLY A 82 1.72 -12.98 -16.21
C GLY A 82 2.12 -13.67 -14.90
N GLY A 83 1.22 -14.43 -14.27
CA GLY A 83 1.49 -15.14 -13.01
C GLY A 83 1.45 -14.25 -11.76
N ALA A 84 1.07 -12.98 -11.88
CA ALA A 84 1.02 -12.04 -10.77
C ALA A 84 -0.29 -11.23 -10.72
N TRP A 85 -0.67 -10.82 -9.53
CA TRP A 85 -1.79 -9.92 -9.30
C TRP A 85 -1.31 -8.47 -9.42
N LYS A 86 -1.89 -7.72 -10.37
CA LYS A 86 -1.60 -6.30 -10.58
C LYS A 86 -2.85 -5.48 -10.32
N GLU A 87 -2.72 -4.43 -9.52
CA GLU A 87 -3.84 -3.50 -9.28
C GLU A 87 -4.25 -2.85 -10.60
N SER A 88 -5.54 -2.92 -10.92
CA SER A 88 -6.12 -2.38 -12.14
C SER A 88 -6.99 -1.16 -11.88
N ASP A 89 -7.61 -1.09 -10.69
CA ASP A 89 -8.46 0.03 -10.30
C ASP A 89 -8.72 0.09 -8.80
N ARG A 90 -9.21 1.24 -8.32
CA ARG A 90 -9.58 1.43 -6.92
C ARG A 90 -10.67 2.48 -6.74
N VAL A 91 -11.46 2.33 -5.67
CA VAL A 91 -12.48 3.30 -5.26
C VAL A 91 -12.52 3.41 -3.74
N THR A 92 -12.94 4.56 -3.23
CA THR A 92 -13.24 4.74 -1.81
C THR A 92 -14.64 4.21 -1.52
N VAL A 93 -14.79 3.39 -0.49
CA VAL A 93 -16.07 2.90 -0.01
C VAL A 93 -16.65 3.92 0.98
N GLY A 94 -17.75 4.54 0.61
CA GLY A 94 -18.33 5.65 1.38
C GLY A 94 -17.50 6.93 1.30
N ALA A 95 -17.55 7.73 2.35
CA ALA A 95 -16.82 8.99 2.42
C ALA A 95 -15.37 8.81 2.87
N VAL A 96 -14.49 9.71 2.43
CA VAL A 96 -13.13 9.81 2.97
C VAL A 96 -13.20 10.17 4.44
N ASN A 97 -12.48 9.44 5.29
CA ASN A 97 -12.50 9.55 6.75
C ASN A 97 -13.91 9.40 7.38
N GLY A 98 -14.83 8.78 6.65
CA GLY A 98 -16.22 8.54 7.10
C GLY A 98 -16.40 7.31 7.98
N TRP A 99 -15.33 6.61 8.31
CA TRP A 99 -15.34 5.37 9.09
C TRP A 99 -14.54 5.53 10.38
N PHE A 100 -14.73 4.59 11.32
CA PHE A 100 -13.97 4.55 12.57
C PHE A 100 -12.89 3.48 12.49
N TRP A 101 -11.63 3.87 12.81
CA TRP A 101 -10.47 2.99 12.69
C TRP A 101 -10.59 1.72 13.53
N TYR A 102 -10.97 1.84 14.80
CA TYR A 102 -11.00 0.69 15.71
C TYR A 102 -12.07 -0.35 15.35
N PRO A 103 -13.32 0.03 15.03
CA PRO A 103 -14.30 -0.93 14.49
C PRO A 103 -13.81 -1.64 13.22
N LEU A 104 -13.19 -0.92 12.28
CA LEU A 104 -12.69 -1.50 11.03
C LEU A 104 -11.49 -2.43 11.22
N THR A 105 -10.77 -2.31 12.32
CA THR A 105 -9.59 -3.16 12.60
C THR A 105 -9.87 -4.23 13.65
N GLY A 106 -11.08 -4.25 14.21
CA GLY A 106 -11.56 -5.26 15.13
C GLY A 106 -12.08 -6.52 14.43
N SER A 107 -12.53 -7.48 15.24
CA SER A 107 -13.31 -8.61 14.77
C SER A 107 -14.70 -8.13 14.32
N GLY A 108 -15.20 -8.65 13.19
CA GLY A 108 -16.51 -8.25 12.66
C GLY A 108 -16.53 -6.92 11.90
N ALA A 109 -15.38 -6.38 11.53
CA ALA A 109 -15.25 -5.15 10.73
C ALA A 109 -16.10 -5.16 9.45
N VAL A 110 -16.26 -6.31 8.84
CA VAL A 110 -17.01 -6.50 7.59
C VAL A 110 -18.29 -7.27 7.90
N CYS A 111 -19.41 -6.58 7.77
CA CYS A 111 -20.75 -7.17 7.97
C CYS A 111 -21.18 -7.96 6.71
N ARG A 112 -20.91 -7.40 5.55
CA ARG A 112 -21.16 -8.04 4.27
C ARG A 112 -20.07 -7.68 3.26
N PHE A 113 -19.56 -8.71 2.61
CA PHE A 113 -18.70 -8.57 1.43
C PHE A 113 -19.04 -9.73 0.49
N SER A 114 -19.98 -9.47 -0.40
CA SER A 114 -20.42 -10.44 -1.40
C SER A 114 -19.94 -10.05 -2.78
N THR A 115 -19.47 -11.04 -3.52
CA THR A 115 -18.95 -10.90 -4.87
C THR A 115 -19.52 -12.02 -5.74
N ALA A 116 -19.67 -11.77 -7.04
CA ALA A 116 -20.05 -12.82 -8.00
C ALA A 116 -18.94 -13.04 -9.02
N GLY A 117 -18.78 -14.27 -9.48
CA GLY A 117 -17.75 -14.67 -10.45
C GLY A 117 -18.10 -14.38 -11.91
N THR A 118 -19.23 -13.71 -12.17
CA THR A 118 -19.68 -13.33 -13.52
C THR A 118 -19.21 -11.93 -13.86
N GLU A 119 -19.00 -11.63 -15.13
CA GLU A 119 -18.68 -10.29 -15.60
C GLU A 119 -19.88 -9.71 -16.35
N PRO A 120 -20.37 -8.51 -15.98
CA PRO A 120 -19.92 -7.64 -14.89
C PRO A 120 -20.21 -8.22 -13.51
N ALA A 121 -19.23 -8.14 -12.60
CA ALA A 121 -19.30 -8.72 -11.26
C ALA A 121 -19.91 -7.75 -10.26
N PRO A 122 -21.13 -8.00 -9.75
CA PRO A 122 -21.69 -7.18 -8.67
C PRO A 122 -20.96 -7.43 -7.36
N ILE A 123 -20.73 -6.34 -6.63
CA ILE A 123 -20.13 -6.36 -5.30
C ILE A 123 -21.03 -5.60 -4.35
N THR A 124 -21.27 -6.18 -3.18
CA THR A 124 -22.00 -5.52 -2.09
C THR A 124 -21.09 -5.47 -0.86
N VAL A 125 -20.98 -4.28 -0.28
CA VAL A 125 -20.16 -4.02 0.91
C VAL A 125 -21.01 -3.37 1.99
N SER A 126 -20.97 -3.91 3.21
CA SER A 126 -21.49 -3.30 4.42
C SER A 126 -20.46 -3.49 5.53
N LEU A 127 -20.14 -2.45 6.25
CA LEU A 127 -19.06 -2.39 7.23
C LEU A 127 -19.62 -2.01 8.61
N LEU A 128 -18.94 -2.46 9.65
CA LEU A 128 -19.29 -2.09 11.02
C LEU A 128 -18.99 -0.61 11.26
N LEU A 129 -19.99 0.16 11.63
CA LEU A 129 -19.84 1.55 12.08
C LEU A 129 -19.25 1.57 13.48
N THR A 130 -20.01 1.07 14.44
CA THR A 130 -19.58 0.81 15.83
C THR A 130 -20.38 -0.38 16.36
N PRO A 131 -19.96 -1.02 17.47
CA PRO A 131 -20.77 -2.08 18.09
C PRO A 131 -22.18 -1.67 18.46
N SER A 132 -22.39 -0.39 18.80
CA SER A 132 -23.72 0.13 19.19
C SER A 132 -24.58 0.60 18.02
N LEU A 133 -23.96 1.09 16.95
CA LEU A 133 -24.69 1.53 15.74
C LEU A 133 -24.91 0.38 14.75
N GLY A 134 -24.14 -0.70 14.86
CA GLY A 134 -24.21 -1.83 13.95
C GLY A 134 -23.54 -1.56 12.61
N CYS A 135 -24.06 -2.20 11.57
CA CYS A 135 -23.52 -2.17 10.22
C CYS A 135 -24.07 -0.99 9.41
N SER A 136 -23.26 -0.50 8.48
CA SER A 136 -23.71 0.49 7.50
C SER A 136 -24.76 -0.08 6.55
N GLU A 137 -25.52 0.80 5.90
CA GLU A 137 -26.28 0.41 4.71
C GLU A 137 -25.33 -0.21 3.66
N PRO A 138 -25.83 -1.21 2.90
CA PRO A 138 -25.05 -1.83 1.85
C PRO A 138 -24.71 -0.85 0.72
N ALA A 139 -23.43 -0.69 0.42
CA ALA A 139 -22.96 -0.01 -0.77
C ALA A 139 -22.77 -1.01 -1.92
N HIS A 140 -23.19 -0.64 -3.11
CA HIS A 140 -23.18 -1.50 -4.30
C HIS A 140 -22.20 -0.99 -5.34
N TYR A 141 -21.43 -1.92 -5.88
CA TYR A 141 -20.42 -1.67 -6.92
C TYR A 141 -20.54 -2.73 -8.01
N VAL A 142 -19.91 -2.45 -9.13
CA VAL A 142 -19.75 -3.40 -10.23
C VAL A 142 -18.31 -3.36 -10.70
N VAL A 143 -17.70 -4.51 -10.85
CA VAL A 143 -16.42 -4.66 -11.55
C VAL A 143 -16.68 -5.13 -12.96
N SER A 144 -16.14 -4.40 -13.94
CA SER A 144 -16.20 -4.74 -15.35
C SER A 144 -14.90 -4.37 -16.04
N HIS A 145 -14.31 -5.29 -16.78
CA HIS A 145 -13.03 -5.12 -17.47
C HIS A 145 -11.89 -4.61 -16.54
N GLY A 146 -11.94 -5.03 -15.28
CA GLY A 146 -10.97 -4.61 -14.26
C GLY A 146 -11.17 -3.19 -13.73
N LYS A 147 -12.28 -2.54 -14.03
CA LYS A 147 -12.69 -1.24 -13.49
C LYS A 147 -13.81 -1.43 -12.48
N VAL A 148 -13.81 -0.61 -11.44
CA VAL A 148 -14.85 -0.60 -10.40
C VAL A 148 -15.67 0.68 -10.45
N HIS A 149 -16.99 0.53 -10.44
CA HIS A 149 -17.95 1.63 -10.49
C HIS A 149 -18.95 1.49 -9.34
N ALA A 150 -19.29 2.59 -8.68
CA ALA A 150 -20.43 2.65 -7.77
C ALA A 150 -21.74 2.50 -8.56
N ARG A 151 -22.75 1.91 -7.92
CA ARG A 151 -24.05 1.64 -8.51
C ARG A 151 -25.15 2.37 -7.77
#